data_95a9e2031279f61ff23f0f742f0fcc49
#
_entry.id   95a9e2031279f61ff23f0f742f0fcc49
#
_cell.length_a   1.000
_cell.length_b   1.000
_cell.length_c   1.000
_cell.angle_alpha   90.00
_cell.angle_beta   90.00
_cell.angle_gamma   90.00
#
_symmetry.space_group_name_H-M   'P 1'
#
loop_
_entity.id
_entity.type
_entity.pdbx_description
1 polymer ?
#
loop_
_entity_poly.entity_id
_entity_poly.type
_entity_poly.pdbx_seq_one_letter_code
_entity_poly.pdbx_strand_id
1 'polypeptide(L)'
;MPHNLPSMLYSSAEPTTLRIISLSTIPPRFAKLAPTLNSLIKQNGAVDEIRLYVPKRYRRFPDYDGSLPSVPAGITIVRPEEDMGPASKVLFAARDLRGKKAQILFCDDDKVFSPNWAAQLFAAQDERPAECVALIGKDVPTNIARPSAFVPKAMRRRKIDLSLRVRRIRHKFGSIVLRLDRPKPMPSLVAEGGYVDVLQGLGGAVVRPEFFDDIAYDIPDVIWAVDDVWLSGMLALKGIPIWLPAGLEEPRTTAAHDVASLYLATIEGANRAEANRRCIEYMQQHFNIWR
;
A
#
# COMPACT_ATOMS: atom_id res chain seq x y z
N MET A 1 -26.48 -6.44 59.49
CA MET A 1 -25.37 -5.74 58.79
C MET A 1 -25.10 -6.46 57.49
N PRO A 2 -25.41 -5.90 56.32
CA PRO A 2 -25.08 -6.51 55.05
C PRO A 2 -23.66 -6.12 54.67
N HIS A 3 -22.82 -7.13 54.35
CA HIS A 3 -21.46 -6.97 53.85
C HIS A 3 -21.50 -6.45 52.40
N ASN A 4 -21.02 -5.23 52.20
CA ASN A 4 -20.72 -4.68 50.88
C ASN A 4 -19.49 -5.40 50.32
N LEU A 5 -19.67 -6.22 49.29
CA LEU A 5 -18.58 -6.72 48.44
C LEU A 5 -18.21 -5.61 47.43
N PRO A 6 -16.94 -5.26 47.27
CA PRO A 6 -16.52 -4.29 46.24
C PRO A 6 -16.72 -4.91 44.89
N SER A 7 -17.46 -4.22 44.01
CA SER A 7 -17.57 -4.52 42.60
C SER A 7 -16.17 -4.39 41.95
N MET A 8 -15.56 -5.51 41.60
CA MET A 8 -14.38 -5.52 40.72
C MET A 8 -14.78 -4.97 39.36
N LEU A 9 -14.40 -3.73 39.09
CA LEU A 9 -14.41 -3.17 37.76
C LEU A 9 -13.38 -3.94 36.90
N TYR A 10 -13.85 -4.92 36.15
CA TYR A 10 -13.08 -5.46 35.04
C TYR A 10 -12.89 -4.34 34.02
N SER A 11 -11.72 -3.69 34.06
CA SER A 11 -11.23 -2.88 32.95
C SER A 11 -10.95 -3.84 31.81
N SER A 12 -11.92 -4.00 30.93
CA SER A 12 -11.65 -4.65 29.62
C SER A 12 -10.76 -3.70 28.85
N ALA A 13 -9.45 -3.94 28.86
CA ALA A 13 -8.53 -3.27 27.94
C ALA A 13 -9.08 -3.49 26.52
N GLU A 14 -9.39 -2.41 25.82
CA GLU A 14 -9.82 -2.52 24.43
C GLU A 14 -8.75 -3.31 23.62
N PRO A 15 -9.17 -4.24 22.76
CA PRO A 15 -8.21 -5.04 22.01
C PRO A 15 -7.32 -4.11 21.17
N THR A 16 -6.02 -4.21 21.40
CA THR A 16 -5.00 -3.45 20.68
C THR A 16 -5.13 -3.72 19.18
N THR A 17 -5.14 -2.67 18.36
CA THR A 17 -5.20 -2.82 16.90
C THR A 17 -3.91 -3.45 16.39
N LEU A 18 -4.02 -4.57 15.69
CA LEU A 18 -2.88 -5.26 15.07
C LEU A 18 -2.40 -4.48 13.84
N ARG A 19 -1.11 -4.14 13.77
CA ARG A 19 -0.50 -3.40 12.67
C ARG A 19 0.43 -4.27 11.85
N ILE A 20 0.04 -4.55 10.61
CA ILE A 20 0.76 -5.45 9.72
C ILE A 20 1.26 -4.70 8.50
N ILE A 21 2.53 -4.92 8.14
CA ILE A 21 3.04 -4.57 6.82
C ILE A 21 2.91 -5.79 5.92
N SER A 22 2.37 -5.60 4.72
CA SER A 22 2.08 -6.66 3.78
C SER A 22 2.62 -6.33 2.39
N LEU A 23 3.35 -7.29 1.79
CA LEU A 23 3.84 -7.17 0.43
C LEU A 23 3.82 -8.53 -0.26
N SER A 24 3.86 -8.52 -1.58
CA SER A 24 4.05 -9.71 -2.41
C SER A 24 5.24 -9.51 -3.33
N THR A 25 5.80 -10.59 -3.84
CA THR A 25 6.93 -10.54 -4.77
C THR A 25 6.78 -11.62 -5.85
N ILE A 26 7.64 -11.55 -6.85
CA ILE A 26 7.67 -12.49 -7.99
C ILE A 26 9.06 -13.14 -8.11
N PRO A 27 9.19 -14.37 -8.64
CA PRO A 27 10.44 -15.12 -8.67
C PRO A 27 11.65 -14.35 -9.24
N PRO A 28 11.53 -13.59 -10.36
CA PRO A 28 12.68 -12.86 -10.91
C PRO A 28 13.24 -11.75 -9.99
N ARG A 29 12.47 -11.33 -8.96
CA ARG A 29 12.87 -10.27 -8.01
C ARG A 29 13.48 -10.80 -6.72
N PHE A 30 13.44 -12.11 -6.44
CA PHE A 30 13.89 -12.69 -5.18
C PHE A 30 15.28 -12.25 -4.76
N ALA A 31 16.24 -12.25 -5.67
CA ALA A 31 17.61 -11.82 -5.40
C ALA A 31 17.77 -10.29 -5.15
N LYS A 32 16.73 -9.50 -5.37
CA LYS A 32 16.77 -8.02 -5.30
C LYS A 32 15.92 -7.45 -4.17
N LEU A 33 15.31 -8.28 -3.33
CA LEU A 33 14.40 -7.87 -2.25
C LEU A 33 15.10 -7.21 -1.05
N ALA A 34 16.36 -7.52 -0.82
CA ALA A 34 17.06 -7.12 0.40
C ALA A 34 16.96 -5.61 0.74
N PRO A 35 17.10 -4.65 -0.20
CA PRO A 35 16.94 -3.23 0.13
C PRO A 35 15.55 -2.89 0.66
N THR A 36 14.49 -3.43 0.05
CA THR A 36 13.10 -3.23 0.47
C THR A 36 12.87 -3.84 1.85
N LEU A 37 13.16 -5.13 2.03
CA LEU A 37 12.92 -5.85 3.27
C LEU A 37 13.71 -5.23 4.44
N ASN A 38 14.97 -4.84 4.21
CA ASN A 38 15.78 -4.15 5.22
C ASN A 38 15.20 -2.78 5.62
N SER A 39 14.51 -2.09 4.72
CA SER A 39 13.84 -0.83 5.06
C SER A 39 12.57 -1.06 5.88
N LEU A 40 11.88 -2.17 5.67
CA LEU A 40 10.66 -2.52 6.40
C LEU A 40 10.96 -2.96 7.84
N ILE A 41 11.99 -3.77 8.08
CA ILE A 41 12.37 -4.17 9.45
C ILE A 41 12.95 -3.01 10.28
N LYS A 42 13.35 -1.91 9.62
CA LYS A 42 13.89 -0.70 10.28
C LYS A 42 12.84 0.39 10.48
N GLN A 43 11.56 0.06 10.38
CA GLN A 43 10.50 1.03 10.64
C GLN A 43 10.45 1.41 12.12
N ASN A 44 10.29 2.71 12.40
CA ASN A 44 10.00 3.22 13.71
C ASN A 44 8.52 3.01 14.05
N GLY A 45 8.22 2.79 15.34
CA GLY A 45 6.86 2.58 15.82
C GLY A 45 6.44 1.10 15.84
N ALA A 46 5.22 0.87 16.29
CA ALA A 46 4.69 -0.48 16.46
C ALA A 46 4.28 -1.07 15.10
N VAL A 47 5.00 -2.09 14.68
CA VAL A 47 4.64 -3.01 13.60
C VAL A 47 4.68 -4.40 14.22
N ASP A 48 3.55 -5.08 14.25
CA ASP A 48 3.44 -6.38 14.92
C ASP A 48 3.95 -7.51 14.03
N GLU A 49 3.77 -7.40 12.70
CA GLU A 49 4.20 -8.42 11.75
C GLU A 49 4.48 -7.82 10.37
N ILE A 50 5.45 -8.40 9.66
CA ILE A 50 5.73 -8.09 8.26
C ILE A 50 5.57 -9.39 7.45
N ARG A 51 4.60 -9.41 6.54
CA ARG A 51 4.25 -10.58 5.71
C ARG A 51 4.68 -10.40 4.28
N LEU A 52 5.48 -11.33 3.78
CA LEU A 52 5.83 -11.47 2.37
C LEU A 52 5.04 -12.63 1.77
N TYR A 53 4.12 -12.32 0.89
CA TYR A 53 3.32 -13.31 0.17
C TYR A 53 4.07 -13.83 -1.05
N VAL A 54 4.32 -15.15 -1.07
CA VAL A 54 5.00 -15.89 -2.14
C VAL A 54 4.10 -17.06 -2.51
N PRO A 55 3.20 -16.92 -3.51
CA PRO A 55 2.31 -17.98 -3.94
C PRO A 55 3.06 -19.27 -4.30
N LYS A 56 2.42 -20.41 -4.14
CA LYS A 56 3.00 -21.71 -4.52
C LYS A 56 3.12 -21.86 -6.03
N ARG A 57 2.29 -21.14 -6.78
CA ARG A 57 2.27 -21.08 -8.25
C ARG A 57 2.07 -19.64 -8.69
N TYR A 58 2.65 -19.26 -9.83
CA TYR A 58 2.50 -17.94 -10.42
C TYR A 58 1.89 -18.06 -11.80
N ARG A 59 0.82 -17.31 -12.07
CA ARG A 59 0.20 -17.26 -13.40
C ARG A 59 1.18 -16.75 -14.47
N ARG A 60 2.02 -15.77 -14.12
CA ARG A 60 3.02 -15.18 -15.02
C ARG A 60 4.30 -16.00 -15.15
N PHE A 61 4.53 -16.96 -14.27
CA PHE A 61 5.78 -17.73 -14.20
C PHE A 61 5.43 -19.21 -14.01
N PRO A 62 4.91 -19.89 -15.06
CA PRO A 62 4.45 -21.28 -14.95
C PRO A 62 5.58 -22.26 -14.60
N ASP A 63 6.83 -21.92 -14.98
CA ASP A 63 8.02 -22.73 -14.70
C ASP A 63 8.64 -22.47 -13.32
N TYR A 64 7.93 -21.76 -12.43
CA TYR A 64 8.43 -21.50 -11.08
C TYR A 64 8.58 -22.81 -10.28
N ASP A 65 9.80 -23.04 -9.78
CA ASP A 65 10.23 -24.29 -9.13
C ASP A 65 9.82 -24.42 -7.64
N GLY A 66 9.12 -23.42 -7.09
CA GLY A 66 8.74 -23.40 -5.68
C GLY A 66 9.83 -22.88 -4.72
N SER A 67 10.97 -22.40 -5.23
CA SER A 67 12.05 -21.79 -4.43
C SER A 67 11.55 -20.58 -3.63
N LEU A 68 12.23 -20.24 -2.54
CA LEU A 68 11.88 -19.10 -1.70
C LEU A 68 12.99 -18.06 -1.69
N PRO A 69 12.64 -16.76 -1.61
CA PRO A 69 13.65 -15.72 -1.40
C PRO A 69 14.30 -15.86 -0.03
N SER A 70 15.57 -15.45 0.06
CA SER A 70 16.20 -15.22 1.36
C SER A 70 15.62 -13.95 1.96
N VAL A 71 15.14 -14.05 3.22
CA VAL A 71 14.56 -12.92 3.96
C VAL A 71 15.27 -12.71 5.28
N PRO A 72 15.43 -11.47 5.76
CA PRO A 72 15.99 -11.21 7.09
C PRO A 72 15.02 -11.66 8.19
N ALA A 73 15.54 -11.84 9.41
CA ALA A 73 14.72 -12.08 10.60
C ALA A 73 13.67 -10.96 10.77
N GLY A 74 12.45 -11.33 11.18
CA GLY A 74 11.33 -10.41 11.32
C GLY A 74 10.42 -10.33 10.09
N ILE A 75 10.72 -11.05 9.02
CA ILE A 75 9.84 -11.21 7.85
C ILE A 75 9.23 -12.61 7.87
N THR A 76 7.91 -12.70 7.83
CA THR A 76 7.16 -13.95 7.70
C THR A 76 6.82 -14.22 6.25
N ILE A 77 7.32 -15.32 5.66
CA ILE A 77 6.89 -15.75 4.32
C ILE A 77 5.58 -16.51 4.46
N VAL A 78 4.55 -16.04 3.75
CA VAL A 78 3.26 -16.72 3.64
C VAL A 78 3.11 -17.31 2.24
N ARG A 79 2.68 -18.58 2.13
CA ARG A 79 2.60 -19.32 0.87
C ARG A 79 1.16 -19.70 0.51
N PRO A 80 0.35 -18.78 -0.06
CA PRO A 80 -0.97 -19.13 -0.54
C PRO A 80 -0.91 -20.12 -1.73
N GLU A 81 -1.96 -20.90 -1.90
CA GLU A 81 -2.11 -21.82 -3.04
C GLU A 81 -2.35 -21.05 -4.35
N GLU A 82 -3.10 -19.96 -4.26
CA GLU A 82 -3.55 -19.13 -5.37
C GLU A 82 -2.57 -18.00 -5.66
N ASP A 83 -2.60 -17.49 -6.90
CA ASP A 83 -1.94 -16.25 -7.31
C ASP A 83 -3.00 -15.20 -7.66
N MET A 84 -3.16 -14.21 -6.79
CA MET A 84 -4.03 -13.05 -7.04
C MET A 84 -3.28 -11.91 -7.75
N GLY A 85 -2.16 -12.22 -8.39
CA GLY A 85 -1.32 -11.21 -9.04
C GLY A 85 -0.84 -10.13 -8.06
N PRO A 86 -0.77 -8.87 -8.49
CA PRO A 86 -0.32 -7.78 -7.62
C PRO A 86 -1.23 -7.54 -6.40
N ALA A 87 -2.52 -7.94 -6.47
CA ALA A 87 -3.45 -7.82 -5.34
C ALA A 87 -3.12 -8.78 -4.19
N SER A 88 -2.24 -9.77 -4.41
CA SER A 88 -1.75 -10.69 -3.37
C SER A 88 -1.18 -9.98 -2.16
N LYS A 89 -0.57 -8.80 -2.34
CA LYS A 89 -0.01 -7.98 -1.25
C LYS A 89 -1.07 -7.43 -0.28
N VAL A 90 -2.35 -7.47 -0.65
CA VAL A 90 -3.46 -6.91 0.15
C VAL A 90 -4.45 -7.99 0.54
N LEU A 91 -5.00 -8.69 -0.46
CA LEU A 91 -6.19 -9.51 -0.26
C LEU A 91 -5.94 -10.74 0.61
N PHE A 92 -4.77 -11.36 0.53
CA PHE A 92 -4.45 -12.46 1.46
C PHE A 92 -4.42 -11.99 2.90
N ALA A 93 -3.75 -10.84 3.18
CA ALA A 93 -3.72 -10.29 4.53
C ALA A 93 -5.13 -9.91 5.02
N ALA A 94 -5.96 -9.32 4.16
CA ALA A 94 -7.34 -8.96 4.50
C ALA A 94 -8.19 -10.21 4.80
N ARG A 95 -8.02 -11.29 4.03
CA ARG A 95 -8.70 -12.57 4.26
C ARG A 95 -8.29 -13.22 5.58
N ASP A 96 -6.98 -13.31 5.84
CA ASP A 96 -6.41 -13.95 7.04
C ASP A 96 -6.77 -13.20 8.34
N LEU A 97 -7.02 -11.90 8.22
CA LEU A 97 -7.32 -11.03 9.36
C LEU A 97 -8.80 -10.67 9.45
N ARG A 98 -9.66 -11.30 8.64
CA ARG A 98 -11.12 -11.05 8.66
C ARG A 98 -11.66 -11.24 10.09
N GLY A 99 -12.43 -10.26 10.56
CA GLY A 99 -12.98 -10.25 11.94
C GLY A 99 -12.00 -9.82 13.03
N LYS A 100 -10.74 -9.51 12.70
CA LYS A 100 -9.76 -8.96 13.65
C LYS A 100 -9.67 -7.45 13.51
N LYS A 101 -9.49 -6.74 14.63
CA LYS A 101 -9.20 -5.30 14.64
C LYS A 101 -7.75 -5.10 14.16
N ALA A 102 -7.58 -4.84 12.87
CA ALA A 102 -6.26 -4.76 12.26
C ALA A 102 -6.16 -3.62 11.23
N GLN A 103 -4.94 -3.10 11.07
CA GLN A 103 -4.51 -2.20 10.01
C GLN A 103 -3.49 -2.93 9.13
N ILE A 104 -3.73 -2.97 7.83
CA ILE A 104 -2.87 -3.61 6.84
C ILE A 104 -2.23 -2.51 5.99
N LEU A 105 -0.96 -2.23 6.23
CA LEU A 105 -0.15 -1.34 5.41
C LEU A 105 0.51 -2.17 4.31
N PHE A 106 -0.03 -2.10 3.10
CA PHE A 106 0.56 -2.82 1.98
C PHE A 106 1.46 -1.95 1.12
N CYS A 107 2.45 -2.55 0.47
CA CYS A 107 3.40 -1.84 -0.40
C CYS A 107 3.98 -2.76 -1.48
N ASP A 108 4.70 -2.16 -2.43
CA ASP A 108 5.43 -2.90 -3.47
C ASP A 108 6.82 -3.35 -2.98
N ASP A 109 7.36 -4.38 -3.61
CA ASP A 109 8.62 -5.05 -3.28
C ASP A 109 9.86 -4.38 -3.89
N ASP A 110 9.68 -3.25 -4.58
CA ASP A 110 10.72 -2.53 -5.32
C ASP A 110 11.01 -1.12 -4.78
N LYS A 111 10.66 -0.85 -3.52
CA LYS A 111 10.83 0.45 -2.86
C LYS A 111 11.63 0.35 -1.57
N VAL A 112 12.34 1.44 -1.23
CA VAL A 112 12.97 1.67 0.07
C VAL A 112 12.19 2.76 0.78
N PHE A 113 11.68 2.44 1.95
CA PHE A 113 10.82 3.30 2.76
C PHE A 113 11.64 4.06 3.81
N SER A 114 11.20 5.30 4.12
CA SER A 114 11.80 6.07 5.21
C SER A 114 11.49 5.43 6.57
N PRO A 115 12.32 5.61 7.61
CA PRO A 115 12.10 4.96 8.90
C PRO A 115 10.76 5.28 9.58
N ASN A 116 10.14 6.41 9.27
CA ASN A 116 8.87 6.82 9.85
C ASN A 116 7.66 6.58 8.94
N TRP A 117 7.85 5.95 7.78
CA TRP A 117 6.81 5.75 6.78
C TRP A 117 5.60 4.99 7.32
N ALA A 118 5.82 3.85 7.98
CA ALA A 118 4.76 3.04 8.55
C ALA A 118 4.04 3.78 9.69
N ALA A 119 4.80 4.37 10.63
CA ALA A 119 4.22 5.10 11.75
C ALA A 119 3.34 6.27 11.30
N GLN A 120 3.77 7.02 10.26
CA GLN A 120 3.01 8.15 9.72
C GLN A 120 1.70 7.71 9.04
N LEU A 121 1.74 6.61 8.27
CA LEU A 121 0.54 6.11 7.58
C LEU A 121 -0.45 5.46 8.56
N PHE A 122 0.01 4.69 9.55
CA PHE A 122 -0.86 4.15 10.59
C PHE A 122 -1.50 5.26 11.41
N ALA A 123 -0.74 6.28 11.82
CA ALA A 123 -1.29 7.41 12.56
C ALA A 123 -2.36 8.17 11.74
N ALA A 124 -2.12 8.39 10.46
CA ALA A 124 -3.12 9.01 9.59
C ALA A 124 -4.40 8.18 9.45
N GLN A 125 -4.28 6.83 9.47
CA GLN A 125 -5.45 5.95 9.42
C GLN A 125 -6.13 5.82 10.79
N ASP A 126 -5.42 6.01 11.91
CA ASP A 126 -6.04 6.10 13.25
C ASP A 126 -6.97 7.32 13.38
N GLU A 127 -6.59 8.44 12.74
CA GLU A 127 -7.43 9.63 12.66
C GLU A 127 -8.65 9.44 11.72
N ARG A 128 -8.60 8.46 10.82
CA ARG A 128 -9.58 8.19 9.76
C ARG A 128 -9.93 6.71 9.68
N PRO A 129 -10.49 6.12 10.75
CA PRO A 129 -10.63 4.66 10.88
C PRO A 129 -11.58 4.02 9.86
N ALA A 130 -12.46 4.78 9.25
CA ALA A 130 -13.40 4.31 8.21
C ALA A 130 -12.89 4.56 6.77
N GLU A 131 -11.67 5.09 6.61
CA GLU A 131 -11.11 5.49 5.33
C GLU A 131 -9.86 4.69 4.98
N CYS A 132 -9.62 4.46 3.70
CA CYS A 132 -8.32 4.02 3.22
C CYS A 132 -7.36 5.22 3.23
N VAL A 133 -6.16 5.04 3.76
CA VAL A 133 -5.12 6.08 3.74
C VAL A 133 -4.00 5.62 2.83
N ALA A 134 -3.70 6.37 1.78
CA ALA A 134 -2.63 6.05 0.84
C ALA A 134 -1.61 7.19 0.76
N LEU A 135 -0.34 6.88 0.51
CA LEU A 135 0.69 7.89 0.32
C LEU A 135 0.57 8.56 -1.06
N ILE A 136 0.16 7.80 -2.06
CA ILE A 136 0.07 8.24 -3.46
C ILE A 136 -1.27 7.78 -4.05
N GLY A 137 -1.85 8.62 -4.88
CA GLY A 137 -3.08 8.30 -5.61
C GLY A 137 -3.32 9.25 -6.76
N LYS A 138 -4.41 9.05 -7.47
CA LYS A 138 -4.82 9.87 -8.62
C LYS A 138 -6.34 9.88 -8.74
N ASP A 139 -6.89 10.90 -9.38
CA ASP A 139 -8.29 10.91 -9.79
C ASP A 139 -8.49 10.13 -11.10
N VAL A 140 -9.69 9.59 -11.27
CA VAL A 140 -10.14 9.04 -12.55
C VAL A 140 -10.20 10.18 -13.56
N PRO A 141 -9.65 10.01 -14.77
CA PRO A 141 -9.74 11.03 -15.81
C PRO A 141 -11.20 11.39 -16.13
N THR A 142 -11.55 12.67 -16.12
CA THR A 142 -12.91 13.18 -16.32
C THR A 142 -13.51 12.85 -17.68
N ASN A 143 -12.67 12.57 -18.69
CA ASN A 143 -13.10 12.12 -20.01
C ASN A 143 -13.48 10.63 -20.07
N ILE A 144 -13.26 9.87 -18.98
CA ILE A 144 -13.60 8.45 -18.89
C ILE A 144 -14.76 8.24 -17.92
N ALA A 145 -14.69 8.89 -16.74
CA ALA A 145 -15.67 8.73 -15.67
C ALA A 145 -15.75 9.99 -14.82
N ARG A 146 -16.79 10.11 -14.01
CA ARG A 146 -16.91 11.19 -13.02
C ARG A 146 -15.95 10.93 -11.87
N PRO A 147 -15.22 11.95 -11.39
CA PRO A 147 -14.43 11.85 -10.17
C PRO A 147 -15.33 11.59 -8.95
N SER A 148 -14.71 11.06 -7.88
CA SER A 148 -15.38 10.89 -6.59
C SER A 148 -15.94 12.22 -6.07
N ALA A 149 -17.09 12.14 -5.40
CA ALA A 149 -17.71 13.27 -4.73
C ALA A 149 -17.00 13.72 -3.43
N PHE A 150 -16.01 12.95 -2.94
CA PHE A 150 -15.31 13.28 -1.71
C PHE A 150 -14.45 14.54 -1.86
N VAL A 151 -14.58 15.44 -0.89
CA VAL A 151 -13.86 16.72 -0.83
C VAL A 151 -13.27 16.91 0.58
N PRO A 152 -12.14 17.62 0.72
CA PRO A 152 -11.34 18.28 -0.32
C PRO A 152 -10.57 17.29 -1.19
N LYS A 153 -10.28 17.65 -2.43
CA LYS A 153 -9.40 16.87 -3.29
C LYS A 153 -7.93 17.06 -2.92
N ALA A 154 -7.14 15.99 -3.00
CA ALA A 154 -5.71 16.05 -2.72
C ALA A 154 -5.00 17.00 -3.71
N MET A 155 -4.23 17.95 -3.19
CA MET A 155 -3.47 18.86 -4.01
C MET A 155 -2.04 18.37 -4.21
N ARG A 156 -1.66 18.14 -5.46
CA ARG A 156 -0.27 17.75 -5.78
C ARG A 156 0.68 18.92 -5.57
N ARG A 157 1.85 18.63 -5.02
CA ARG A 157 2.91 19.62 -4.88
C ARG A 157 3.43 20.06 -6.25
N ARG A 158 3.66 21.38 -6.41
CA ARG A 158 4.27 21.92 -7.63
C ARG A 158 5.70 21.39 -7.80
N LYS A 159 6.18 21.32 -9.05
CA LYS A 159 7.54 20.85 -9.39
C LYS A 159 8.67 21.60 -8.66
N ILE A 160 8.45 22.88 -8.30
CA ILE A 160 9.42 23.69 -7.55
C ILE A 160 9.09 23.58 -6.06
N ASP A 161 9.88 22.77 -5.36
CA ASP A 161 9.80 22.61 -3.90
C ASP A 161 11.05 23.22 -3.25
N LEU A 162 10.90 24.45 -2.76
CA LEU A 162 11.97 25.17 -2.06
C LEU A 162 12.35 24.47 -0.75
N SER A 163 11.36 23.90 -0.06
CA SER A 163 11.60 23.17 1.19
C SER A 163 12.48 21.94 0.97
N LEU A 164 12.24 21.20 -0.10
CA LEU A 164 13.08 20.07 -0.51
C LEU A 164 14.51 20.52 -0.86
N ARG A 165 14.65 21.65 -1.56
CA ARG A 165 15.98 22.21 -1.89
C ARG A 165 16.77 22.54 -0.62
N VAL A 166 16.15 23.21 0.34
CA VAL A 166 16.77 23.51 1.64
C VAL A 166 17.13 22.23 2.39
N ARG A 167 16.23 21.25 2.46
CA ARG A 167 16.51 19.95 3.10
C ARG A 167 17.69 19.23 2.43
N ARG A 168 17.78 19.24 1.10
CA ARG A 168 18.90 18.64 0.35
C ARG A 168 20.23 19.37 0.59
N ILE A 169 20.24 20.69 0.68
CA ILE A 169 21.44 21.46 1.03
C ILE A 169 21.89 21.11 2.44
N ARG A 170 21.00 21.11 3.43
CA ARG A 170 21.31 20.73 4.82
C ARG A 170 21.81 19.29 4.92
N HIS A 171 21.20 18.38 4.17
CA HIS A 171 21.65 16.98 4.08
C HIS A 171 23.07 16.89 3.52
N LYS A 172 23.36 17.58 2.39
CA LYS A 172 24.68 17.60 1.76
C LYS A 172 25.74 18.15 2.74
N PHE A 173 25.43 19.24 3.44
CA PHE A 173 26.31 19.77 4.47
C PHE A 173 26.56 18.79 5.62
N GLY A 174 25.50 18.18 6.15
CA GLY A 174 25.61 17.16 7.21
C GLY A 174 26.41 15.94 6.78
N SER A 175 26.23 15.46 5.54
CA SER A 175 26.96 14.29 5.03
C SER A 175 28.44 14.58 4.77
N ILE A 176 28.77 15.76 4.25
CA ILE A 176 30.17 16.12 3.89
C ILE A 176 30.93 16.62 5.12
N VAL A 177 30.34 17.54 5.88
CA VAL A 177 31.04 18.22 6.98
C VAL A 177 30.98 17.40 8.29
N LEU A 178 29.81 16.88 8.61
CA LEU A 178 29.57 16.15 9.85
C LEU A 178 29.65 14.62 9.67
N ARG A 179 29.93 14.14 8.45
CA ARG A 179 29.99 12.69 8.09
C ARG A 179 28.80 11.87 8.57
N LEU A 180 27.61 12.51 8.59
CA LEU A 180 26.38 11.86 8.99
C LEU A 180 25.88 10.97 7.85
N ASP A 181 25.76 9.68 8.09
CA ASP A 181 25.14 8.73 7.17
C ASP A 181 23.61 8.81 7.31
N ARG A 182 23.01 9.76 6.60
CA ARG A 182 21.56 9.95 6.55
C ARG A 182 21.06 9.76 5.12
N PRO A 183 19.90 9.16 4.93
CA PRO A 183 19.32 9.02 3.61
C PRO A 183 18.99 10.40 3.02
N LYS A 184 19.25 10.57 1.70
CA LYS A 184 18.93 11.81 0.97
C LYS A 184 17.43 12.10 1.04
N PRO A 185 16.98 13.31 1.36
CA PRO A 185 15.57 13.67 1.39
C PRO A 185 14.87 13.45 0.05
N MET A 186 13.70 12.81 0.10
CA MET A 186 12.84 12.59 -1.05
C MET A 186 11.75 13.66 -1.15
N PRO A 187 11.17 13.90 -2.34
CA PRO A 187 10.07 14.83 -2.48
C PRO A 187 8.81 14.30 -1.79
N SER A 188 7.94 15.20 -1.36
CA SER A 188 6.56 14.91 -1.03
C SER A 188 5.70 15.21 -2.26
N LEU A 189 4.83 14.30 -2.66
CA LEU A 189 3.97 14.49 -3.83
C LEU A 189 2.70 15.26 -3.51
N VAL A 190 2.24 15.22 -2.25
CA VAL A 190 1.01 15.85 -1.78
C VAL A 190 1.35 17.11 -0.98
N ALA A 191 0.87 18.27 -1.44
CA ALA A 191 1.03 19.54 -0.76
C ALA A 191 -0.03 19.77 0.31
N GLU A 192 -1.27 19.48 -0.02
CA GLU A 192 -2.44 19.55 0.86
C GLU A 192 -3.19 18.22 0.82
N GLY A 193 -3.49 17.68 2.00
CA GLY A 193 -4.19 16.40 2.14
C GLY A 193 -5.60 16.47 1.57
N GLY A 194 -6.05 15.35 1.04
CA GLY A 194 -7.36 15.27 0.42
C GLY A 194 -7.67 13.92 -0.19
N TYR A 195 -8.82 13.81 -0.82
CA TYR A 195 -9.33 12.58 -1.41
C TYR A 195 -8.91 12.40 -2.86
N VAL A 196 -8.79 11.14 -3.25
CA VAL A 196 -8.58 10.70 -4.63
C VAL A 196 -9.50 9.53 -4.95
N ASP A 197 -9.63 9.22 -6.24
CA ASP A 197 -10.48 8.11 -6.69
C ASP A 197 -9.73 6.77 -6.69
N VAL A 198 -8.42 6.77 -7.00
CA VAL A 198 -7.61 5.57 -7.17
C VAL A 198 -6.31 5.71 -6.37
N LEU A 199 -6.09 4.80 -5.43
CA LEU A 199 -4.81 4.65 -4.72
C LEU A 199 -3.72 4.14 -5.67
N GLN A 200 -2.45 4.34 -5.29
CA GLN A 200 -1.30 3.71 -5.94
C GLN A 200 -0.45 2.98 -4.89
N GLY A 201 -0.45 1.65 -4.95
CA GLY A 201 0.19 0.78 -3.97
C GLY A 201 1.70 0.97 -3.84
N LEU A 202 2.34 1.55 -4.86
CA LEU A 202 3.79 1.78 -4.88
C LEU A 202 4.29 2.68 -3.72
N GLY A 203 3.46 3.56 -3.20
CA GLY A 203 3.78 4.42 -2.06
C GLY A 203 3.44 3.81 -0.71
N GLY A 204 2.62 2.78 -0.73
CA GLY A 204 1.97 2.19 0.42
C GLY A 204 0.60 2.77 0.70
N ALA A 205 -0.30 1.91 1.17
CA ALA A 205 -1.62 2.31 1.64
C ALA A 205 -2.08 1.44 2.81
N VAL A 206 -2.81 2.04 3.74
CA VAL A 206 -3.40 1.36 4.91
C VAL A 206 -4.87 1.11 4.65
N VAL A 207 -5.26 -0.14 4.80
CA VAL A 207 -6.64 -0.61 4.74
C VAL A 207 -6.96 -1.43 5.98
N ARG A 208 -8.24 -1.73 6.18
CA ARG A 208 -8.70 -2.68 7.21
C ARG A 208 -9.28 -3.93 6.55
N PRO A 209 -9.24 -5.09 7.22
CA PRO A 209 -9.80 -6.33 6.68
C PRO A 209 -11.26 -6.20 6.22
N GLU A 210 -12.07 -5.49 6.98
CA GLU A 210 -13.49 -5.24 6.71
C GLU A 210 -13.76 -4.35 5.49
N PHE A 211 -12.74 -3.76 4.89
CA PHE A 211 -12.89 -2.96 3.67
C PHE A 211 -13.13 -3.82 2.42
N PHE A 212 -12.85 -5.13 2.50
CA PHE A 212 -12.97 -6.06 1.38
C PHE A 212 -13.97 -7.18 1.68
N ASP A 213 -15.04 -7.23 0.89
CA ASP A 213 -16.01 -8.32 0.87
C ASP A 213 -15.55 -9.45 -0.07
N ASP A 214 -16.31 -10.55 -0.13
CA ASP A 214 -15.96 -11.72 -0.93
C ASP A 214 -15.77 -11.41 -2.40
N ILE A 215 -16.52 -10.45 -2.96
CA ILE A 215 -16.39 -10.01 -4.35
C ILE A 215 -14.99 -9.47 -4.70
N ALA A 216 -14.25 -8.93 -3.71
CA ALA A 216 -12.90 -8.42 -3.93
C ALA A 216 -11.89 -9.52 -4.29
N TYR A 217 -12.21 -10.78 -3.98
CA TYR A 217 -11.34 -11.94 -4.24
C TYR A 217 -11.63 -12.61 -5.60
N ASP A 218 -12.74 -12.25 -6.25
CA ASP A 218 -13.09 -12.72 -7.60
C ASP A 218 -12.59 -11.70 -8.66
N ILE A 219 -11.26 -11.66 -8.83
CA ILE A 219 -10.60 -10.67 -9.69
C ILE A 219 -10.76 -11.07 -11.16
N PRO A 220 -11.48 -10.28 -11.99
CA PRO A 220 -11.61 -10.60 -13.40
C PRO A 220 -10.27 -10.54 -14.14
N ASP A 221 -10.09 -11.41 -15.13
CA ASP A 221 -8.85 -11.51 -15.91
C ASP A 221 -8.41 -10.17 -16.52
N VAL A 222 -9.34 -9.40 -17.03
CA VAL A 222 -9.09 -8.08 -17.65
C VAL A 222 -8.48 -7.06 -16.67
N ILE A 223 -8.69 -7.24 -15.36
CA ILE A 223 -8.19 -6.36 -14.28
C ILE A 223 -7.01 -6.98 -13.53
N TRP A 224 -6.79 -8.29 -13.66
CA TRP A 224 -5.88 -9.07 -12.81
C TRP A 224 -4.49 -8.42 -12.62
N ALA A 225 -3.96 -7.73 -13.62
CA ALA A 225 -2.67 -7.06 -13.55
C ALA A 225 -2.73 -5.58 -13.13
N VAL A 226 -3.92 -5.05 -12.81
CA VAL A 226 -4.17 -3.62 -12.50
C VAL A 226 -4.85 -3.50 -11.13
N ASP A 227 -4.17 -4.03 -10.11
CA ASP A 227 -4.66 -4.10 -8.74
C ASP A 227 -5.09 -2.75 -8.14
N ASP A 228 -4.36 -1.67 -8.42
CA ASP A 228 -4.69 -0.34 -7.91
C ASP A 228 -6.13 0.09 -8.28
N VAL A 229 -6.55 -0.17 -9.53
CA VAL A 229 -7.92 0.15 -9.99
C VAL A 229 -8.93 -0.80 -9.35
N TRP A 230 -8.63 -2.10 -9.29
CA TRP A 230 -9.51 -3.08 -8.68
C TRP A 230 -9.76 -2.79 -7.20
N LEU A 231 -8.69 -2.66 -6.42
CA LEU A 231 -8.79 -2.37 -4.98
C LEU A 231 -9.54 -1.07 -4.71
N SER A 232 -9.23 -0.01 -5.47
CA SER A 232 -9.93 1.28 -5.34
C SER A 232 -11.40 1.18 -5.72
N GLY A 233 -11.72 0.38 -6.73
CA GLY A 233 -13.09 0.10 -7.13
C GLY A 233 -13.87 -0.64 -6.04
N MET A 234 -13.27 -1.62 -5.38
CA MET A 234 -13.89 -2.33 -4.26
C MET A 234 -14.14 -1.39 -3.06
N LEU A 235 -13.20 -0.48 -2.77
CA LEU A 235 -13.39 0.56 -1.76
C LEU A 235 -14.53 1.51 -2.15
N ALA A 236 -14.56 1.99 -3.39
CA ALA A 236 -15.60 2.88 -3.89
C ALA A 236 -16.99 2.23 -3.85
N LEU A 237 -17.10 0.93 -4.17
CA LEU A 237 -18.34 0.16 -4.10
C LEU A 237 -18.91 0.12 -2.67
N LYS A 238 -18.06 0.13 -1.66
CA LYS A 238 -18.43 0.19 -0.23
C LYS A 238 -18.57 1.63 0.30
N GLY A 239 -18.38 2.64 -0.54
CA GLY A 239 -18.41 4.04 -0.10
C GLY A 239 -17.21 4.43 0.80
N ILE A 240 -16.11 3.68 0.75
CA ILE A 240 -14.90 3.94 1.52
C ILE A 240 -14.02 4.91 0.75
N PRO A 241 -13.80 6.14 1.24
CA PRO A 241 -12.96 7.12 0.56
C PRO A 241 -11.48 6.79 0.71
N ILE A 242 -10.66 7.34 -0.21
CA ILE A 242 -9.20 7.20 -0.19
C ILE A 242 -8.60 8.57 0.12
N TRP A 243 -7.98 8.70 1.29
CA TRP A 243 -7.33 9.92 1.76
C TRP A 243 -5.82 9.88 1.51
N LEU A 244 -5.28 10.98 0.98
CA LEU A 244 -3.84 11.20 0.88
C LEU A 244 -3.40 12.23 1.92
N PRO A 245 -2.56 11.87 2.91
CA PRO A 245 -1.99 12.82 3.86
C PRO A 245 -0.93 13.71 3.18
N ALA A 246 -0.86 14.98 3.61
CA ALA A 246 0.14 15.91 3.11
C ALA A 246 1.54 15.64 3.69
N GLY A 247 2.56 16.03 2.95
CA GLY A 247 3.93 16.17 3.47
C GLY A 247 4.73 14.88 3.59
N LEU A 248 4.16 13.70 3.33
CA LEU A 248 4.89 12.44 3.39
C LEU A 248 5.88 12.29 2.22
N GLU A 249 7.04 11.71 2.52
CA GLU A 249 8.09 11.52 1.51
C GLU A 249 7.81 10.32 0.61
N GLU A 250 8.04 10.49 -0.68
CA GLU A 250 7.97 9.40 -1.66
C GLU A 250 9.06 8.36 -1.38
N PRO A 251 8.74 7.04 -1.41
CA PRO A 251 9.74 5.99 -1.26
C PRO A 251 10.68 5.96 -2.47
N ARG A 252 11.91 5.48 -2.24
CA ARG A 252 12.92 5.36 -3.30
C ARG A 252 12.75 4.07 -4.06
N THR A 253 12.91 4.14 -5.37
CA THR A 253 12.92 2.95 -6.22
C THR A 253 14.22 2.16 -6.06
N THR A 254 14.13 0.83 -6.06
CA THR A 254 15.26 -0.10 -6.07
C THR A 254 15.53 -0.67 -7.47
N ALA A 255 16.63 -1.41 -7.61
CA ALA A 255 16.92 -2.14 -8.85
C ALA A 255 15.94 -3.30 -9.16
N ALA A 256 15.04 -3.64 -8.24
CA ALA A 256 13.96 -4.61 -8.47
C ALA A 256 12.88 -4.04 -9.40
N HIS A 257 12.74 -2.73 -9.46
CA HIS A 257 11.72 -2.04 -10.26
C HIS A 257 11.77 -2.42 -11.75
N ASP A 258 12.97 -2.52 -12.30
CA ASP A 258 13.16 -2.80 -13.73
C ASP A 258 13.04 -4.30 -14.07
N VAL A 259 12.88 -5.16 -13.05
CA VAL A 259 12.79 -6.61 -13.24
C VAL A 259 11.35 -7.05 -13.41
N ALA A 260 11.01 -7.57 -14.58
CA ALA A 260 9.69 -8.10 -14.92
C ALA A 260 8.54 -7.15 -14.54
N SER A 261 8.79 -5.85 -14.65
CA SER A 261 7.86 -4.79 -14.25
C SER A 261 6.55 -4.86 -15.04
N LEU A 262 5.43 -4.84 -14.34
CA LEU A 262 4.11 -4.70 -14.96
C LEU A 262 3.91 -3.33 -15.63
N TYR A 263 4.69 -2.33 -15.22
CA TYR A 263 4.66 -1.01 -15.84
C TYR A 263 5.18 -1.03 -17.29
N LEU A 264 6.20 -1.84 -17.56
CA LEU A 264 6.81 -2.01 -18.88
C LEU A 264 6.19 -3.17 -19.68
N ALA A 265 5.40 -4.02 -19.04
CA ALA A 265 4.78 -5.17 -19.70
C ALA A 265 3.62 -4.71 -20.61
N THR A 266 3.52 -5.31 -21.77
CA THR A 266 2.30 -5.28 -22.57
C THR A 266 1.32 -6.29 -21.97
N ILE A 267 0.24 -5.79 -21.37
CA ILE A 267 -0.80 -6.61 -20.76
C ILE A 267 -1.90 -6.80 -21.81
N GLU A 268 -2.06 -8.03 -22.30
CA GLU A 268 -3.07 -8.38 -23.32
C GLU A 268 -3.04 -7.43 -24.54
N GLY A 269 -1.85 -7.08 -25.02
CA GLY A 269 -1.66 -6.19 -26.15
C GLY A 269 -1.83 -4.69 -25.86
N ALA A 270 -2.07 -4.30 -24.61
CA ALA A 270 -2.26 -2.91 -24.20
C ALA A 270 -1.08 -2.39 -23.35
N ASN A 271 -0.72 -1.11 -23.51
CA ASN A 271 0.18 -0.44 -22.59
C ASN A 271 -0.52 -0.14 -21.25
N ARG A 272 0.25 0.28 -20.23
CA ARG A 272 -0.27 0.52 -18.87
C ARG A 272 -1.42 1.53 -18.83
N ALA A 273 -1.38 2.60 -19.63
CA ALA A 273 -2.43 3.62 -19.65
C ALA A 273 -3.73 3.04 -20.21
N GLU A 274 -3.63 2.29 -21.29
CA GLU A 274 -4.77 1.60 -21.91
C GLU A 274 -5.35 0.51 -21.01
N ALA A 275 -4.49 -0.28 -20.33
CA ALA A 275 -4.94 -1.28 -19.35
C ALA A 275 -5.71 -0.62 -18.20
N ASN A 276 -5.19 0.49 -17.64
CA ASN A 276 -5.90 1.26 -16.61
C ASN A 276 -7.26 1.77 -17.11
N ARG A 277 -7.32 2.29 -18.35
CA ARG A 277 -8.58 2.77 -18.96
C ARG A 277 -9.61 1.65 -19.07
N ARG A 278 -9.23 0.50 -19.63
CA ARG A 278 -10.12 -0.67 -19.75
C ARG A 278 -10.62 -1.14 -18.38
N CYS A 279 -9.76 -1.13 -17.35
CA CYS A 279 -10.17 -1.49 -16.01
C CYS A 279 -11.16 -0.49 -15.41
N ILE A 280 -10.97 0.82 -15.61
CA ILE A 280 -11.93 1.84 -15.16
C ILE A 280 -13.27 1.65 -15.87
N GLU A 281 -13.26 1.46 -17.18
CA GLU A 281 -14.47 1.19 -17.96
C GLU A 281 -15.19 -0.08 -17.52
N TYR A 282 -14.45 -1.14 -17.21
CA TYR A 282 -15.00 -2.37 -16.63
C TYR A 282 -15.72 -2.09 -15.31
N MET A 283 -15.07 -1.36 -14.38
CA MET A 283 -15.65 -0.99 -13.09
C MET A 283 -16.89 -0.13 -13.26
N GLN A 284 -16.88 0.78 -14.22
CA GLN A 284 -18.04 1.61 -14.57
C GLN A 284 -19.22 0.78 -15.10
N GLN A 285 -18.95 -0.17 -15.98
CA GLN A 285 -20.00 -0.97 -16.63
C GLN A 285 -20.62 -2.01 -15.70
N HIS A 286 -19.79 -2.70 -14.91
CA HIS A 286 -20.22 -3.83 -14.09
C HIS A 286 -20.63 -3.44 -12.68
N PHE A 287 -20.04 -2.39 -12.13
CA PHE A 287 -20.24 -1.98 -10.72
C PHE A 287 -20.85 -0.59 -10.58
N ASN A 288 -21.13 0.12 -11.67
CA ASN A 288 -21.76 1.44 -11.67
C ASN A 288 -21.06 2.50 -10.81
N ILE A 289 -19.74 2.40 -10.64
CA ILE A 289 -18.92 3.39 -9.92
C ILE A 289 -18.18 4.31 -10.89
N TRP A 290 -17.81 5.50 -10.43
CA TRP A 290 -17.08 6.52 -11.22
C TRP A 290 -17.81 6.99 -12.49
N ARG A 291 -19.14 6.93 -12.51
CA ARG A 291 -19.99 7.44 -13.61
C ARG A 291 -20.31 8.92 -13.48
#